data_77317fda99dab9a92224ee6487fcc844
#
_entry.id   77317fda99dab9a92224ee6487fcc844
#
_cell.length_a   1.000
_cell.length_b   1.000
_cell.length_c   1.000
_cell.angle_alpha   90.00
_cell.angle_beta   90.00
_cell.angle_gamma   90.00
#
_symmetry.space_group_name_H-M   'P 1'
#
loop_
_entity.id
_entity.type
_entity.pdbx_description
1 polymer ?
#
loop_
_entity_poly.entity_id
_entity_poly.type
_entity_poly.pdbx_seq_one_letter_code
_entity_poly.pdbx_strand_id
1 'polypeptide(L)'
;MKICVIGAGPFGILSAISIKKNHPLYEVILLEKNENIGSRIKVSGNGRCNFFNTNLNENKYSSPLYVKKLVLLKDKLFSLLDEVGLSYYYDEEGRYYPLSESSSTMIYCLNKLLSSYQVKVKTNFKVEKIIKENNKYIVSSLLEKEEADKLVIGIGGISFNNDRINYNNIIHNLNVSITKLTPSLTPIATSSFSLRLEGKRRYCNVKLMKGNNIVKEEKGEVLFKKNGLSGIVIFNMSSYLARLHLSSYSSYCISLDLCPSLSEEKLKELTIKDPSLRNIFITEIPDYILSLGKNLV
;
A
#
# COMPACT_ATOMS: atom_id res chain seq x y z
N MET A 1 -5.72 28.27 -19.77
CA MET A 1 -4.88 27.07 -19.83
C MET A 1 -5.73 25.87 -19.48
N LYS A 2 -5.62 24.80 -20.26
CA LYS A 2 -6.31 23.52 -20.00
C LYS A 2 -5.35 22.51 -19.41
N ILE A 3 -5.74 21.88 -18.30
CA ILE A 3 -4.94 20.86 -17.60
C ILE A 3 -5.72 19.55 -17.60
N CYS A 4 -5.07 18.49 -18.05
CA CYS A 4 -5.62 17.13 -17.99
C CYS A 4 -4.98 16.37 -16.84
N VAL A 5 -5.81 15.79 -15.97
CA VAL A 5 -5.40 14.92 -14.88
C VAL A 5 -5.86 13.49 -15.21
N ILE A 6 -4.93 12.54 -15.26
CA ILE A 6 -5.22 11.14 -15.59
C ILE A 6 -5.26 10.30 -14.32
N GLY A 7 -6.40 9.67 -14.06
CA GLY A 7 -6.66 8.82 -12.91
C GLY A 7 -7.36 9.55 -11.77
N ALA A 8 -8.59 9.15 -11.47
CA ALA A 8 -9.41 9.69 -10.38
C ALA A 8 -9.26 8.88 -9.08
N GLY A 9 -8.02 8.55 -8.72
CA GLY A 9 -7.63 8.13 -7.38
C GLY A 9 -7.43 9.34 -6.44
N PRO A 10 -7.03 9.13 -5.17
CA PRO A 10 -6.84 10.22 -4.21
C PRO A 10 -5.95 11.34 -4.73
N PHE A 11 -4.81 10.99 -5.33
CA PHE A 11 -3.85 11.95 -5.86
C PHE A 11 -4.45 12.79 -7.00
N GLY A 12 -5.09 12.15 -7.99
CA GLY A 12 -5.64 12.87 -9.15
C GLY A 12 -6.80 13.79 -8.74
N ILE A 13 -7.70 13.33 -7.88
CA ILE A 13 -8.83 14.12 -7.37
C ILE A 13 -8.31 15.36 -6.64
N LEU A 14 -7.42 15.19 -5.66
CA LEU A 14 -6.88 16.31 -4.88
C LEU A 14 -6.02 17.24 -5.72
N SER A 15 -5.29 16.73 -6.73
CA SER A 15 -4.57 17.56 -7.69
C SER A 15 -5.50 18.44 -8.51
N ALA A 16 -6.58 17.86 -9.04
CA ALA A 16 -7.56 18.60 -9.85
C ALA A 16 -8.23 19.73 -9.05
N ILE A 17 -8.66 19.43 -7.81
CA ILE A 17 -9.24 20.39 -6.88
C ILE A 17 -8.23 21.49 -6.53
N SER A 18 -7.00 21.11 -6.17
CA SER A 18 -5.94 22.06 -5.81
C SER A 18 -5.60 23.00 -6.95
N ILE A 19 -5.54 22.49 -8.18
CA ILE A 19 -5.31 23.32 -9.37
C ILE A 19 -6.43 24.35 -9.53
N LYS A 20 -7.69 23.94 -9.47
CA LYS A 20 -8.85 24.83 -9.59
C LYS A 20 -8.92 25.84 -8.45
N LYS A 21 -8.62 25.42 -7.22
CA LYS A 21 -8.59 26.32 -6.04
C LYS A 21 -7.57 27.43 -6.19
N ASN A 22 -6.38 27.14 -6.71
CA ASN A 22 -5.31 28.12 -6.87
C ASN A 22 -5.38 28.88 -8.21
N HIS A 23 -6.03 28.31 -9.23
CA HIS A 23 -6.17 28.87 -10.58
C HIS A 23 -7.61 28.70 -11.11
N PRO A 24 -8.58 29.46 -10.59
CA PRO A 24 -10.00 29.28 -10.92
C PRO A 24 -10.31 29.38 -12.41
N LEU A 25 -9.54 30.16 -13.17
CA LEU A 25 -9.72 30.36 -14.61
C LEU A 25 -9.19 29.22 -15.49
N TYR A 26 -8.45 28.26 -14.91
CA TYR A 26 -7.98 27.13 -15.69
C TYR A 26 -9.11 26.13 -15.93
N GLU A 27 -9.16 25.57 -17.13
CA GLU A 27 -9.98 24.39 -17.40
C GLU A 27 -9.26 23.16 -16.86
N VAL A 28 -9.89 22.40 -15.99
CA VAL A 28 -9.34 21.16 -15.45
C VAL A 28 -10.27 20.01 -15.78
N ILE A 29 -9.72 19.01 -16.49
CA ILE A 29 -10.41 17.78 -16.80
C ILE A 29 -9.75 16.61 -16.10
N LEU A 30 -10.55 15.81 -15.39
CA LEU A 30 -10.12 14.59 -14.69
C LEU A 30 -10.62 13.36 -15.45
N LEU A 31 -9.71 12.56 -15.96
CA LEU A 31 -9.99 11.35 -16.74
C LEU A 31 -9.87 10.11 -15.86
N GLU A 32 -10.89 9.26 -15.87
CA GLU A 32 -10.92 8.00 -15.12
C GLU A 32 -11.33 6.84 -16.04
N LYS A 33 -10.60 5.73 -15.97
CA LYS A 33 -10.86 4.55 -16.80
C LYS A 33 -12.10 3.76 -16.37
N ASN A 34 -12.43 3.80 -15.09
CA ASN A 34 -13.61 3.13 -14.54
C ASN A 34 -14.84 4.01 -14.64
N GLU A 35 -16.00 3.42 -14.43
CA GLU A 35 -17.30 4.12 -14.36
C GLU A 35 -17.35 5.10 -13.18
N ASN A 36 -16.70 4.77 -12.07
CA ASN A 36 -16.73 5.56 -10.85
C ASN A 36 -15.32 5.99 -10.41
N ILE A 37 -15.23 7.19 -9.84
CA ILE A 37 -13.99 7.68 -9.22
C ILE A 37 -13.66 6.94 -7.92
N GLY A 38 -12.44 7.05 -7.44
CA GLY A 38 -12.07 6.64 -6.09
C GLY A 38 -11.98 5.14 -5.86
N SER A 39 -11.80 4.31 -6.88
CA SER A 39 -11.73 2.84 -6.74
C SER A 39 -10.74 2.36 -5.68
N ARG A 40 -9.60 3.06 -5.51
CA ARG A 40 -8.64 2.74 -4.44
C ARG A 40 -9.09 3.24 -3.07
N ILE A 41 -9.81 4.34 -3.01
CA ILE A 41 -10.41 4.85 -1.78
C ILE A 41 -11.42 3.83 -1.26
N LYS A 42 -12.24 3.28 -2.17
CA LYS A 42 -13.29 2.31 -1.85
C LYS A 42 -12.79 1.09 -1.07
N VAL A 43 -11.58 0.63 -1.33
CA VAL A 43 -11.00 -0.58 -0.69
C VAL A 43 -10.02 -0.24 0.44
N SER A 44 -9.69 1.02 0.65
CA SER A 44 -8.73 1.42 1.69
C SER A 44 -9.31 1.26 3.09
N GLY A 45 -8.46 0.90 4.07
CA GLY A 45 -8.88 0.70 5.45
C GLY A 45 -10.03 -0.32 5.62
N ASN A 46 -10.02 -1.42 4.85
CA ASN A 46 -11.12 -2.40 4.81
C ASN A 46 -12.48 -1.78 4.44
N GLY A 47 -12.50 -0.83 3.50
CA GLY A 47 -13.71 -0.14 3.08
C GLY A 47 -14.10 1.07 3.94
N ARG A 48 -13.36 1.34 5.03
CA ARG A 48 -13.62 2.48 5.92
C ARG A 48 -12.91 3.77 5.51
N CYS A 49 -11.94 3.70 4.59
CA CYS A 49 -11.12 4.83 4.15
C CYS A 49 -10.24 5.41 5.26
N ASN A 50 -9.15 4.72 5.63
CA ASN A 50 -8.11 5.34 6.44
C ASN A 50 -7.39 6.41 5.59
N PHE A 51 -7.68 7.70 5.84
CA PHE A 51 -7.20 8.79 5.00
C PHE A 51 -6.06 9.62 5.60
N PHE A 52 -5.79 9.48 6.91
CA PHE A 52 -4.70 10.17 7.60
C PHE A 52 -4.24 9.39 8.83
N ASN A 53 -3.07 9.78 9.39
CA ASN A 53 -2.56 9.23 10.65
C ASN A 53 -1.85 10.31 11.46
N THR A 54 -2.10 10.40 12.78
CA THR A 54 -1.40 11.33 13.69
C THR A 54 0.05 10.95 13.93
N ASN A 55 0.36 9.64 13.88
CA ASN A 55 1.68 9.08 14.19
C ASN A 55 2.59 9.07 12.96
N LEU A 56 2.50 10.11 12.12
CA LEU A 56 3.37 10.27 10.97
C LEU A 56 4.80 10.55 11.43
N ASN A 57 5.71 9.64 11.10
CA ASN A 57 7.13 9.77 11.34
C ASN A 57 7.86 9.69 10.00
N GLU A 58 8.51 10.77 9.60
CA GLU A 58 9.20 10.89 8.32
C GLU A 58 10.29 9.82 8.11
N ASN A 59 10.89 9.33 9.21
CA ASN A 59 11.93 8.31 9.14
C ASN A 59 11.41 6.91 8.72
N LYS A 60 10.09 6.71 8.74
CA LYS A 60 9.47 5.48 8.23
C LYS A 60 9.31 5.45 6.71
N TYR A 61 9.65 6.54 6.02
CA TYR A 61 9.51 6.68 4.58
C TYR A 61 10.86 6.68 3.87
N SER A 62 10.86 6.31 2.60
CA SER A 62 12.07 6.30 1.76
C SER A 62 12.65 7.69 1.46
N SER A 63 11.84 8.74 1.62
CA SER A 63 12.24 10.13 1.39
C SER A 63 11.81 11.01 2.57
N PRO A 64 12.51 10.95 3.71
CA PRO A 64 12.09 11.64 4.95
C PRO A 64 11.87 13.13 4.79
N LEU A 65 12.79 13.83 4.12
CA LEU A 65 12.70 15.29 3.89
C LEU A 65 11.46 15.69 3.07
N TYR A 66 11.09 14.85 2.10
CA TYR A 66 9.91 15.10 1.28
C TYR A 66 8.63 14.90 2.09
N VAL A 67 8.58 13.83 2.87
CA VAL A 67 7.44 13.52 3.74
C VAL A 67 7.25 14.59 4.81
N LYS A 68 8.33 15.10 5.42
CA LYS A 68 8.26 16.22 6.37
C LYS A 68 7.56 17.43 5.76
N LYS A 69 7.85 17.77 4.51
CA LYS A 69 7.16 18.86 3.80
C LYS A 69 5.67 18.56 3.59
N LEU A 70 5.32 17.30 3.26
CA LEU A 70 3.92 16.90 3.08
C LEU A 70 3.12 16.95 4.39
N VAL A 71 3.71 16.55 5.51
CA VAL A 71 3.08 16.62 6.83
C VAL A 71 2.68 18.05 7.19
N LEU A 72 3.47 19.06 6.79
CA LEU A 72 3.14 20.48 6.99
C LEU A 72 1.90 20.93 6.21
N LEU A 73 1.45 20.16 5.22
CA LEU A 73 0.25 20.46 4.43
C LEU A 73 -1.03 19.82 4.97
N LYS A 74 -0.96 19.11 6.12
CA LYS A 74 -2.12 18.43 6.71
C LYS A 74 -3.33 19.35 6.86
N ASP A 75 -3.12 20.57 7.37
CA ASP A 75 -4.20 21.53 7.64
C ASP A 75 -4.94 21.94 6.36
N LYS A 76 -4.26 21.94 5.21
CA LYS A 76 -4.90 22.17 3.91
C LYS A 76 -5.82 21.02 3.51
N LEU A 77 -5.46 19.79 3.83
CA LEU A 77 -6.33 18.63 3.60
C LEU A 77 -7.59 18.71 4.47
N PHE A 78 -7.40 18.94 5.76
CA PHE A 78 -8.54 19.04 6.69
C PHE A 78 -9.46 20.19 6.35
N SER A 79 -8.91 21.40 6.10
CA SER A 79 -9.71 22.54 5.64
C SER A 79 -10.52 22.22 4.38
N LEU A 80 -9.96 21.46 3.43
CA LEU A 80 -10.67 21.06 2.23
C LEU A 80 -11.83 20.08 2.53
N LEU A 81 -11.63 19.16 3.47
CA LEU A 81 -12.66 18.21 3.88
C LEU A 81 -13.77 18.89 4.70
N ASP A 82 -13.42 19.91 5.49
CA ASP A 82 -14.36 20.74 6.26
C ASP A 82 -15.27 21.57 5.34
N GLU A 83 -14.78 22.03 4.17
CA GLU A 83 -15.59 22.75 3.18
C GLU A 83 -16.84 21.96 2.73
N VAL A 84 -16.81 20.65 2.80
CA VAL A 84 -17.92 19.75 2.43
C VAL A 84 -18.58 19.08 3.62
N GLY A 85 -18.15 19.42 4.84
CA GLY A 85 -18.73 18.93 6.08
C GLY A 85 -18.43 17.47 6.37
N LEU A 86 -17.24 16.97 5.99
CA LEU A 86 -16.83 15.61 6.35
C LEU A 86 -16.61 15.52 7.87
N SER A 87 -17.43 14.73 8.54
CA SER A 87 -17.19 14.35 9.94
C SER A 87 -16.28 13.13 10.01
N TYR A 88 -15.30 13.16 10.92
CA TYR A 88 -14.29 12.10 11.06
C TYR A 88 -13.88 11.89 12.52
N TYR A 89 -13.24 10.76 12.77
CA TYR A 89 -12.62 10.43 14.06
C TYR A 89 -11.26 9.78 13.83
N TYR A 90 -10.49 9.59 14.88
CA TYR A 90 -9.27 8.79 14.87
C TYR A 90 -9.31 7.73 15.97
N ASP A 91 -8.73 6.58 15.68
CA ASP A 91 -8.63 5.47 16.62
C ASP A 91 -7.38 5.57 17.52
N GLU A 92 -7.21 4.59 18.42
CA GLU A 92 -6.08 4.52 19.35
C GLU A 92 -4.71 4.46 18.67
N GLU A 93 -4.65 3.98 17.43
CA GLU A 93 -3.43 3.94 16.62
C GLU A 93 -3.23 5.22 15.79
N GLY A 94 -4.09 6.22 15.99
CA GLY A 94 -4.03 7.52 15.34
C GLY A 94 -4.49 7.52 13.88
N ARG A 95 -5.18 6.50 13.42
CA ARG A 95 -5.72 6.39 12.05
C ARG A 95 -7.04 7.14 11.95
N TYR A 96 -7.17 8.00 10.93
CA TYR A 96 -8.38 8.78 10.68
C TYR A 96 -9.32 8.07 9.71
N TYR A 97 -10.59 8.09 10.06
CA TYR A 97 -11.69 7.53 9.29
C TYR A 97 -12.87 8.51 9.22
N PRO A 98 -13.67 8.50 8.15
CA PRO A 98 -15.00 9.12 8.19
C PRO A 98 -15.82 8.58 9.36
N LEU A 99 -16.60 9.42 10.02
CA LEU A 99 -17.44 9.02 11.16
C LEU A 99 -18.43 7.91 10.79
N SER A 100 -18.82 7.83 9.53
CA SER A 100 -19.69 6.77 8.99
C SER A 100 -19.00 5.40 8.84
N GLU A 101 -17.70 5.31 9.08
CA GLU A 101 -16.87 4.12 8.80
C GLU A 101 -17.00 3.58 7.37
N SER A 102 -17.34 4.44 6.42
CA SER A 102 -17.55 4.08 5.02
C SER A 102 -16.73 4.94 4.07
N SER A 103 -15.98 4.29 3.20
CA SER A 103 -15.28 4.95 2.09
C SER A 103 -16.24 5.65 1.12
N SER A 104 -17.50 5.24 1.05
CA SER A 104 -18.52 5.87 0.22
C SER A 104 -18.78 7.32 0.65
N THR A 105 -18.73 7.62 1.95
CA THR A 105 -18.85 8.99 2.46
C THR A 105 -17.69 9.87 1.98
N MET A 106 -16.45 9.36 2.03
CA MET A 106 -15.30 10.08 1.49
C MET A 106 -15.46 10.34 -0.02
N ILE A 107 -15.88 9.34 -0.79
CA ILE A 107 -16.10 9.48 -2.24
C ILE A 107 -17.20 10.50 -2.52
N TYR A 108 -18.29 10.49 -1.75
CA TYR A 108 -19.36 11.49 -1.86
C TYR A 108 -18.83 12.92 -1.61
N CYS A 109 -18.06 13.13 -0.55
CA CYS A 109 -17.44 14.42 -0.21
C CYS A 109 -16.48 14.90 -1.32
N LEU A 110 -15.65 13.99 -1.86
CA LEU A 110 -14.75 14.33 -2.95
C LEU A 110 -15.49 14.68 -4.25
N ASN A 111 -16.62 14.03 -4.56
CA ASN A 111 -17.48 14.41 -5.68
C ASN A 111 -18.08 15.80 -5.48
N LYS A 112 -18.54 16.13 -4.26
CA LYS A 112 -19.00 17.49 -3.94
C LYS A 112 -17.91 18.53 -4.19
N LEU A 113 -16.68 18.27 -3.74
CA LEU A 113 -15.54 19.17 -3.99
C LEU A 113 -15.24 19.31 -5.48
N LEU A 114 -15.17 18.23 -6.24
CA LEU A 114 -14.97 18.28 -7.69
C LEU A 114 -16.03 19.16 -8.38
N SER A 115 -17.30 19.02 -7.98
CA SER A 115 -18.41 19.82 -8.52
C SER A 115 -18.30 21.28 -8.10
N SER A 116 -18.04 21.58 -6.83
CA SER A 116 -17.97 22.97 -6.33
C SER A 116 -16.79 23.74 -6.96
N TYR A 117 -15.69 23.04 -7.22
CA TYR A 117 -14.54 23.61 -7.94
C TYR A 117 -14.67 23.51 -9.47
N GLN A 118 -15.78 23.07 -10.00
CA GLN A 118 -16.06 22.98 -11.44
C GLN A 118 -14.98 22.18 -12.20
N VAL A 119 -14.53 21.09 -11.61
CA VAL A 119 -13.65 20.13 -12.29
C VAL A 119 -14.51 19.27 -13.22
N LYS A 120 -14.17 19.23 -14.50
CA LYS A 120 -14.83 18.35 -15.47
C LYS A 120 -14.34 16.91 -15.27
N VAL A 121 -15.22 15.99 -14.93
CA VAL A 121 -14.87 14.57 -14.76
C VAL A 121 -15.39 13.78 -15.95
N LYS A 122 -14.50 12.99 -16.57
CA LYS A 122 -14.82 11.99 -17.59
C LYS A 122 -14.47 10.60 -17.08
N THR A 123 -15.48 9.81 -16.83
CA THR A 123 -15.36 8.38 -16.50
C THR A 123 -15.41 7.53 -17.76
N ASN A 124 -15.09 6.23 -17.65
CA ASN A 124 -14.97 5.29 -18.78
C ASN A 124 -13.97 5.75 -19.86
N PHE A 125 -13.03 6.63 -19.48
CA PHE A 125 -11.98 7.13 -20.35
C PHE A 125 -10.66 6.42 -20.04
N LYS A 126 -10.48 5.24 -20.59
CA LYS A 126 -9.22 4.49 -20.47
C LYS A 126 -8.18 5.08 -21.43
N VAL A 127 -7.17 5.73 -20.86
CA VAL A 127 -6.08 6.31 -21.66
C VAL A 127 -5.23 5.19 -22.27
N GLU A 128 -5.16 5.17 -23.61
CA GLU A 128 -4.34 4.20 -24.36
C GLU A 128 -3.05 4.85 -24.90
N LYS A 129 -3.10 6.14 -25.24
CA LYS A 129 -1.97 6.83 -25.84
C LYS A 129 -1.90 8.29 -25.37
N ILE A 130 -0.67 8.78 -25.20
CA ILE A 130 -0.36 10.18 -24.94
C ILE A 130 0.68 10.62 -25.97
N ILE A 131 0.41 11.72 -26.67
CA ILE A 131 1.34 12.30 -27.63
C ILE A 131 1.57 13.77 -27.22
N LYS A 132 2.78 14.27 -27.42
CA LYS A 132 3.09 15.69 -27.28
C LYS A 132 3.38 16.27 -28.64
N GLU A 133 2.52 17.16 -29.10
CA GLU A 133 2.61 17.86 -30.39
C GLU A 133 2.35 19.35 -30.19
N ASN A 134 3.11 20.22 -30.83
CA ASN A 134 2.93 21.67 -30.80
C ASN A 134 2.80 22.24 -29.37
N ASN A 135 3.63 21.77 -28.42
CA ASN A 135 3.59 22.10 -26.99
C ASN A 135 2.29 21.71 -26.25
N LYS A 136 1.42 20.93 -26.86
CA LYS A 136 0.22 20.37 -26.23
C LYS A 136 0.30 18.86 -26.08
N TYR A 137 -0.47 18.33 -25.16
CA TYR A 137 -0.65 16.91 -24.95
C TYR A 137 -1.98 16.47 -25.55
N ILE A 138 -1.95 15.43 -26.39
CA ILE A 138 -3.12 14.74 -26.91
C ILE A 138 -3.24 13.44 -26.15
N VAL A 139 -4.28 13.31 -25.34
CA VAL A 139 -4.59 12.12 -24.52
C VAL A 139 -5.74 11.38 -25.18
N SER A 140 -5.50 10.15 -25.62
CA SER A 140 -6.46 9.37 -26.39
C SER A 140 -6.90 8.11 -25.65
N SER A 141 -8.20 7.87 -25.65
CA SER A 141 -8.81 6.54 -25.42
C SER A 141 -9.07 5.86 -26.76
N LEU A 142 -9.75 4.72 -26.77
CA LEU A 142 -10.21 4.09 -28.01
C LEU A 142 -11.25 4.91 -28.75
N LEU A 143 -12.06 5.68 -28.03
CA LEU A 143 -13.24 6.36 -28.57
C LEU A 143 -13.08 7.87 -28.67
N GLU A 144 -12.29 8.48 -27.76
CA GLU A 144 -12.23 9.91 -27.59
C GLU A 144 -10.80 10.41 -27.46
N LYS A 145 -10.62 11.73 -27.68
CA LYS A 145 -9.36 12.44 -27.47
C LYS A 145 -9.63 13.70 -26.64
N GLU A 146 -8.66 14.03 -25.79
CA GLU A 146 -8.60 15.30 -25.06
C GLU A 146 -7.26 15.97 -25.31
N GLU A 147 -7.30 17.25 -25.61
CA GLU A 147 -6.11 18.10 -25.77
C GLU A 147 -5.92 18.93 -24.51
N ALA A 148 -4.67 19.08 -24.06
CA ALA A 148 -4.34 19.85 -22.87
C ALA A 148 -2.97 20.53 -22.99
N ASP A 149 -2.82 21.69 -22.34
CA ASP A 149 -1.55 22.42 -22.26
C ASP A 149 -0.58 21.77 -21.25
N LYS A 150 -1.13 21.16 -20.21
CA LYS A 150 -0.36 20.47 -19.15
C LYS A 150 -1.03 19.16 -18.78
N LEU A 151 -0.21 18.26 -18.24
CA LEU A 151 -0.63 16.91 -17.87
C LEU A 151 -0.21 16.58 -16.44
N VAL A 152 -1.12 15.97 -15.68
CA VAL A 152 -0.85 15.40 -14.36
C VAL A 152 -1.16 13.91 -14.42
N ILE A 153 -0.19 13.07 -14.06
CA ILE A 153 -0.33 11.61 -14.09
C ILE A 153 -0.65 11.10 -12.68
N GLY A 154 -1.88 10.70 -12.45
CA GLY A 154 -2.41 10.20 -11.17
C GLY A 154 -2.86 8.75 -11.20
N ILE A 155 -2.30 7.93 -12.10
CA ILE A 155 -2.73 6.54 -12.33
C ILE A 155 -2.40 5.58 -11.17
N GLY A 156 -1.60 6.01 -10.19
CA GLY A 156 -1.15 5.19 -9.09
C GLY A 156 -0.16 4.10 -9.52
N GLY A 157 0.05 3.10 -8.67
CA GLY A 157 0.89 1.95 -8.97
C GLY A 157 0.10 0.75 -9.52
N ILE A 158 0.82 -0.31 -9.87
CA ILE A 158 0.27 -1.55 -10.47
C ILE A 158 -0.22 -2.60 -9.46
N SER A 159 -0.19 -2.30 -8.16
CA SER A 159 -0.54 -3.24 -7.08
C SER A 159 -2.01 -3.64 -7.05
N PHE A 160 -2.86 -2.90 -7.73
CA PHE A 160 -4.30 -3.12 -7.81
C PHE A 160 -4.70 -3.28 -9.28
N ASN A 161 -5.46 -4.31 -9.62
CA ASN A 161 -6.01 -4.59 -10.96
C ASN A 161 -5.01 -5.05 -12.04
N ASN A 162 -3.81 -5.43 -11.73
CA ASN A 162 -2.83 -6.03 -12.66
C ASN A 162 -2.73 -5.36 -14.06
N ASP A 163 -3.10 -4.09 -14.18
CA ASP A 163 -3.13 -3.36 -15.45
C ASP A 163 -1.74 -2.84 -15.83
N ARG A 164 -0.79 -3.77 -15.85
CA ARG A 164 0.63 -3.53 -16.12
C ARG A 164 0.84 -3.02 -17.56
N ILE A 165 0.06 -3.51 -18.48
CA ILE A 165 0.16 -3.13 -19.91
C ILE A 165 -0.21 -1.67 -20.08
N ASN A 166 -1.36 -1.25 -19.56
CA ASN A 166 -1.80 0.14 -19.64
C ASN A 166 -0.88 1.10 -18.91
N TYR A 167 -0.38 0.70 -17.71
CA TYR A 167 0.62 1.47 -16.98
C TYR A 167 1.88 1.71 -17.82
N ASN A 168 2.45 0.66 -18.40
CA ASN A 168 3.65 0.77 -19.21
C ASN A 168 3.42 1.64 -20.45
N ASN A 169 2.29 1.48 -21.14
CA ASN A 169 1.97 2.29 -22.32
C ASN A 169 1.92 3.78 -21.99
N ILE A 170 1.27 4.16 -20.90
CA ILE A 170 1.20 5.56 -20.45
C ILE A 170 2.60 6.10 -20.16
N ILE A 171 3.41 5.36 -19.41
CA ILE A 171 4.73 5.82 -18.98
C ILE A 171 5.71 5.89 -20.17
N HIS A 172 5.72 4.89 -21.06
CA HIS A 172 6.60 4.90 -22.23
C HIS A 172 6.36 6.11 -23.15
N ASN A 173 5.08 6.48 -23.33
CA ASN A 173 4.73 7.62 -24.18
C ASN A 173 5.17 8.98 -23.61
N LEU A 174 5.52 9.03 -22.33
CA LEU A 174 5.95 10.27 -21.66
C LEU A 174 7.46 10.52 -21.75
N ASN A 175 8.24 9.55 -22.21
CA ASN A 175 9.71 9.59 -22.25
C ASN A 175 10.33 10.03 -20.92
N VAL A 176 9.85 9.47 -19.81
CA VAL A 176 10.34 9.71 -18.46
C VAL A 176 11.07 8.49 -17.92
N SER A 177 12.13 8.72 -17.17
CA SER A 177 12.81 7.64 -16.44
C SER A 177 12.00 7.22 -15.23
N ILE A 178 11.83 5.93 -15.04
CA ILE A 178 11.17 5.35 -13.87
C ILE A 178 12.09 4.36 -13.16
N THR A 179 11.98 4.28 -11.85
CA THR A 179 12.64 3.24 -11.07
C THR A 179 11.89 1.91 -11.23
N LYS A 180 12.62 0.80 -11.14
CA LYS A 180 12.03 -0.54 -11.19
C LYS A 180 10.98 -0.68 -10.08
N LEU A 181 9.77 -1.07 -10.46
CA LEU A 181 8.72 -1.38 -9.50
C LEU A 181 9.04 -2.68 -8.77
N THR A 182 9.07 -2.64 -7.45
CA THR A 182 9.36 -3.79 -6.58
C THR A 182 8.18 -4.02 -5.64
N PRO A 183 7.71 -5.29 -5.47
CA PRO A 183 6.67 -5.61 -4.49
C PRO A 183 7.10 -5.18 -3.08
N SER A 184 6.20 -4.53 -2.35
CA SER A 184 6.40 -4.05 -0.99
C SER A 184 5.11 -4.20 -0.21
N LEU A 185 5.20 -4.38 1.12
CA LEU A 185 4.05 -4.67 1.99
C LEU A 185 3.22 -5.85 1.45
N THR A 186 3.91 -6.93 1.13
CA THR A 186 3.35 -8.14 0.51
C THR A 186 3.78 -9.38 1.27
N PRO A 187 3.06 -10.49 1.15
CA PRO A 187 3.55 -11.80 1.62
C PRO A 187 4.91 -12.13 1.03
N ILE A 188 5.74 -12.85 1.78
CA ILE A 188 7.03 -13.36 1.34
C ILE A 188 6.87 -14.83 0.99
N ALA A 189 7.20 -15.19 -0.25
CA ALA A 189 7.28 -16.58 -0.67
C ALA A 189 8.53 -17.24 -0.05
N THR A 190 8.39 -18.47 0.44
CA THR A 190 9.46 -19.26 1.05
C THR A 190 9.54 -20.62 0.37
N SER A 191 10.74 -21.22 0.36
CA SER A 191 11.01 -22.47 -0.36
C SER A 191 10.47 -23.72 0.35
N SER A 192 10.11 -23.63 1.63
CA SER A 192 9.65 -24.80 2.39
C SER A 192 8.67 -24.41 3.49
N PHE A 193 7.43 -24.81 3.31
CA PHE A 193 6.45 -24.83 4.39
C PHE A 193 5.58 -26.09 4.29
N SER A 194 5.26 -26.68 5.44
CA SER A 194 4.28 -27.74 5.50
C SER A 194 2.89 -27.18 5.17
N LEU A 195 2.18 -27.83 4.24
CA LEU A 195 0.78 -27.57 3.96
C LEU A 195 -0.10 -27.64 5.23
N ARG A 196 0.34 -28.37 6.27
CA ARG A 196 -0.36 -28.49 7.55
C ARG A 196 -0.46 -27.16 8.32
N LEU A 197 0.42 -26.21 8.06
CA LEU A 197 0.40 -24.88 8.71
C LEU A 197 -0.43 -23.86 7.95
N GLU A 198 -0.93 -24.16 6.76
CA GLU A 198 -1.70 -23.22 5.96
C GLU A 198 -2.92 -22.69 6.74
N GLY A 199 -3.08 -21.37 6.75
CA GLY A 199 -4.16 -20.68 7.46
C GLY A 199 -3.94 -20.48 8.96
N LYS A 200 -2.91 -21.10 9.55
CA LYS A 200 -2.61 -20.92 10.98
C LYS A 200 -1.95 -19.56 11.22
N ARG A 201 -2.18 -19.02 12.42
CA ARG A 201 -1.63 -17.76 12.89
C ARG A 201 -0.85 -17.96 14.18
N ARG A 202 0.27 -17.26 14.31
CA ARG A 202 1.08 -17.28 15.53
C ARG A 202 1.75 -15.93 15.77
N TYR A 203 1.73 -15.49 17.02
CA TYR A 203 2.55 -14.37 17.44
C TYR A 203 4.00 -14.83 17.59
N CYS A 204 4.90 -14.19 16.84
CA CYS A 204 6.30 -14.60 16.74
C CYS A 204 7.23 -13.40 16.96
N ASN A 205 8.47 -13.69 17.35
CA ASN A 205 9.57 -12.78 17.09
C ASN A 205 10.16 -13.15 15.73
N VAL A 206 10.12 -12.21 14.78
CA VAL A 206 10.50 -12.42 13.39
C VAL A 206 11.81 -11.72 13.12
N LYS A 207 12.83 -12.47 12.70
CA LYS A 207 14.15 -11.95 12.34
C LYS A 207 14.39 -12.16 10.86
N LEU A 208 14.72 -11.08 10.16
CA LEU A 208 15.25 -11.13 8.81
C LEU A 208 16.77 -11.26 8.92
N MET A 209 17.31 -12.35 8.40
CA MET A 209 18.72 -12.70 8.47
C MET A 209 19.38 -12.54 7.11
N LYS A 210 20.65 -12.10 7.10
CA LYS A 210 21.56 -12.20 5.95
C LYS A 210 22.79 -12.98 6.40
N GLY A 211 22.87 -14.26 6.00
CA GLY A 211 23.79 -15.21 6.65
C GLY A 211 23.46 -15.29 8.14
N ASN A 212 24.46 -15.13 9.01
CA ASN A 212 24.29 -15.15 10.46
C ASN A 212 23.92 -13.78 11.09
N ASN A 213 23.80 -12.73 10.29
CA ASN A 213 23.53 -11.39 10.81
C ASN A 213 22.02 -11.08 10.79
N ILE A 214 21.51 -10.59 11.92
CA ILE A 214 20.15 -10.03 11.99
C ILE A 214 20.19 -8.65 11.34
N VAL A 215 19.42 -8.46 10.26
CA VAL A 215 19.32 -7.17 9.55
C VAL A 215 18.07 -6.40 9.92
N LYS A 216 17.02 -7.12 10.39
CA LYS A 216 15.81 -6.52 10.94
C LYS A 216 15.12 -7.52 11.86
N GLU A 217 14.53 -7.02 12.95
CA GLU A 217 13.78 -7.80 13.92
C GLU A 217 12.50 -7.09 14.32
N GLU A 218 11.40 -7.82 14.42
CA GLU A 218 10.09 -7.26 14.79
C GLU A 218 9.19 -8.37 15.37
N LYS A 219 8.40 -8.06 16.39
CA LYS A 219 7.41 -8.98 16.97
C LYS A 219 6.03 -8.72 16.38
N GLY A 220 5.30 -9.78 16.05
CA GLY A 220 3.95 -9.66 15.54
C GLY A 220 3.34 -10.98 15.11
N GLU A 221 2.06 -10.91 14.70
CA GLU A 221 1.34 -12.08 14.19
C GLU A 221 1.81 -12.45 12.79
N VAL A 222 2.19 -13.71 12.62
CA VAL A 222 2.53 -14.34 11.35
C VAL A 222 1.38 -15.26 10.94
N LEU A 223 0.94 -15.12 9.70
CA LEU A 223 0.02 -16.03 9.03
C LEU A 223 0.79 -16.94 8.09
N PHE A 224 0.71 -18.24 8.31
CA PHE A 224 1.29 -19.24 7.42
C PHE A 224 0.40 -19.43 6.19
N LYS A 225 1.01 -19.37 5.01
CA LYS A 225 0.35 -19.62 3.72
C LYS A 225 0.96 -20.84 3.04
N LYS A 226 0.26 -21.39 2.06
CA LYS A 226 0.71 -22.55 1.27
C LYS A 226 2.16 -22.45 0.82
N ASN A 227 2.58 -21.27 0.33
CA ASN A 227 3.90 -21.04 -0.26
C ASN A 227 4.61 -19.83 0.39
N GLY A 228 4.46 -19.62 1.71
CA GLY A 228 5.12 -18.51 2.34
C GLY A 228 4.46 -17.99 3.61
N LEU A 229 4.83 -16.77 3.96
CA LEU A 229 4.43 -16.09 5.17
C LEU A 229 3.68 -14.79 4.86
N SER A 230 2.75 -14.42 5.73
CA SER A 230 1.95 -13.20 5.65
C SER A 230 1.76 -12.62 7.06
N GLY A 231 1.09 -11.48 7.16
CA GLY A 231 0.92 -10.73 8.41
C GLY A 231 1.69 -9.42 8.37
N ILE A 232 1.33 -8.47 9.23
CA ILE A 232 1.89 -7.11 9.22
C ILE A 232 3.41 -7.14 9.39
N VAL A 233 3.92 -7.93 10.32
CA VAL A 233 5.36 -8.08 10.56
C VAL A 233 6.10 -8.57 9.31
N ILE A 234 5.50 -9.50 8.55
CA ILE A 234 6.07 -10.00 7.29
C ILE A 234 6.01 -8.93 6.20
N PHE A 235 4.94 -8.13 6.14
CA PHE A 235 4.85 -7.01 5.21
C PHE A 235 5.94 -5.96 5.48
N ASN A 236 6.24 -5.70 6.75
CA ASN A 236 7.33 -4.81 7.14
C ASN A 236 8.71 -5.36 6.73
N MET A 237 8.93 -6.69 6.82
CA MET A 237 10.15 -7.34 6.31
C MET A 237 10.23 -7.24 4.79
N SER A 238 9.11 -7.47 4.06
CA SER A 238 9.08 -7.34 2.61
C SER A 238 9.35 -5.91 2.15
N SER A 239 8.84 -4.92 2.87
CA SER A 239 9.12 -3.50 2.61
C SER A 239 10.61 -3.17 2.79
N TYR A 240 11.26 -3.72 3.81
CA TYR A 240 12.70 -3.58 3.99
C TYR A 240 13.48 -4.18 2.80
N LEU A 241 13.17 -5.42 2.42
CA LEU A 241 13.81 -6.10 1.30
C LEU A 241 13.62 -5.32 -0.01
N ALA A 242 12.41 -4.81 -0.27
CA ALA A 242 12.10 -4.04 -1.46
C ALA A 242 13.02 -2.81 -1.64
N ARG A 243 13.38 -2.15 -0.54
CA ARG A 243 14.26 -0.95 -0.55
C ARG A 243 15.72 -1.26 -0.87
N LEU A 244 16.14 -2.51 -0.75
CA LEU A 244 17.50 -2.93 -1.08
C LEU A 244 17.75 -3.01 -2.59
N HIS A 245 16.68 -3.01 -3.40
CA HIS A 245 16.72 -3.09 -4.87
C HIS A 245 17.60 -4.23 -5.43
N LEU A 246 17.62 -5.37 -4.73
CA LEU A 246 18.49 -6.50 -5.10
C LEU A 246 17.93 -7.26 -6.30
N SER A 247 18.81 -7.88 -7.08
CA SER A 247 18.44 -8.80 -8.18
C SER A 247 17.97 -10.15 -7.65
N SER A 248 18.47 -10.59 -6.49
CA SER A 248 18.09 -11.83 -5.81
C SER A 248 18.10 -11.66 -4.30
N TYR A 249 17.20 -12.35 -3.62
CA TYR A 249 17.06 -12.38 -2.16
C TYR A 249 17.50 -13.74 -1.57
N SER A 250 18.15 -14.60 -2.34
CA SER A 250 18.55 -15.96 -1.92
C SER A 250 19.50 -16.01 -0.71
N SER A 251 20.22 -14.91 -0.44
CA SER A 251 21.08 -14.78 0.75
C SER A 251 20.33 -14.35 2.01
N TYR A 252 19.01 -14.14 1.93
CA TYR A 252 18.20 -13.76 3.06
C TYR A 252 17.31 -14.93 3.49
N CYS A 253 17.12 -15.06 4.81
CA CYS A 253 16.13 -15.97 5.37
C CYS A 253 15.32 -15.29 6.48
N ILE A 254 14.15 -15.84 6.78
CA ILE A 254 13.32 -15.43 7.90
C ILE A 254 13.44 -16.50 8.98
N SER A 255 13.89 -16.08 10.16
CA SER A 255 13.86 -16.89 11.37
C SER A 255 12.65 -16.51 12.20
N LEU A 256 11.89 -17.51 12.66
CA LEU A 256 10.71 -17.34 13.50
C LEU A 256 10.96 -17.95 14.87
N ASP A 257 10.95 -17.12 15.90
CA ASP A 257 10.75 -17.58 17.26
C ASP A 257 9.26 -17.67 17.53
N LEU A 258 8.77 -18.89 17.68
CA LEU A 258 7.34 -19.20 17.86
C LEU A 258 6.87 -19.02 19.32
N CYS A 259 7.82 -18.79 20.25
CA CYS A 259 7.55 -18.67 21.69
C CYS A 259 8.23 -17.43 22.30
N PRO A 260 8.05 -16.23 21.77
CA PRO A 260 8.82 -15.03 22.15
C PRO A 260 8.57 -14.55 23.60
N SER A 261 7.67 -15.19 24.32
CA SER A 261 7.40 -14.94 25.75
C SER A 261 8.10 -15.93 26.69
N LEU A 262 8.76 -16.95 26.15
CA LEU A 262 9.51 -17.94 26.94
C LEU A 262 11.01 -17.71 26.79
N SER A 263 11.76 -17.87 27.88
CA SER A 263 13.22 -17.95 27.79
C SER A 263 13.65 -19.33 27.22
N GLU A 264 14.85 -19.41 26.70
CA GLU A 264 15.42 -20.65 26.16
C GLU A 264 15.47 -21.74 27.22
N GLU A 265 15.84 -21.41 28.47
CA GLU A 265 15.89 -22.33 29.60
C GLU A 265 14.50 -22.88 29.93
N LYS A 266 13.49 -21.98 29.92
CA LYS A 266 12.11 -22.40 30.19
C LYS A 266 11.57 -23.28 29.07
N LEU A 267 11.90 -22.98 27.83
CA LEU A 267 11.51 -23.79 26.68
C LEU A 267 12.14 -25.20 26.77
N LYS A 268 13.42 -25.31 27.12
CA LYS A 268 14.10 -26.58 27.34
C LYS A 268 13.44 -27.38 28.48
N GLU A 269 13.16 -26.75 29.63
CA GLU A 269 12.45 -27.38 30.74
C GLU A 269 11.11 -27.97 30.30
N LEU A 270 10.29 -27.20 29.58
CA LEU A 270 8.98 -27.64 29.10
C LEU A 270 9.08 -28.77 28.06
N THR A 271 10.07 -28.72 27.18
CA THR A 271 10.32 -29.74 26.18
C THR A 271 10.78 -31.08 26.82
N ILE A 272 11.54 -31.01 27.91
CA ILE A 272 11.90 -32.21 28.69
C ILE A 272 10.67 -32.82 29.36
N LYS A 273 9.75 -31.98 29.88
CA LYS A 273 8.52 -32.45 30.53
C LYS A 273 7.52 -33.06 29.53
N ASP A 274 7.44 -32.51 28.35
CA ASP A 274 6.58 -32.99 27.27
C ASP A 274 7.26 -32.88 25.90
N PRO A 275 8.00 -33.92 25.46
CA PRO A 275 8.65 -33.95 24.16
C PRO A 275 7.71 -33.82 22.97
N SER A 276 6.40 -34.01 23.17
CA SER A 276 5.39 -33.82 22.13
C SER A 276 5.11 -32.33 21.83
N LEU A 277 5.63 -31.41 22.65
CA LEU A 277 5.44 -29.95 22.58
C LEU A 277 3.95 -29.52 22.72
N ARG A 278 3.04 -30.42 23.10
CA ARG A 278 1.63 -30.07 23.18
C ARG A 278 1.27 -29.25 24.42
N ASN A 279 2.16 -29.22 25.41
CA ASN A 279 2.11 -28.29 26.53
C ASN A 279 2.46 -26.83 26.15
N ILE A 280 3.01 -26.61 24.96
CA ILE A 280 3.38 -25.30 24.44
C ILE A 280 2.45 -24.90 23.27
N PHE A 281 2.09 -25.87 22.43
CA PHE A 281 1.28 -25.68 21.24
C PHE A 281 0.15 -26.69 21.16
N ILE A 282 -1.07 -26.23 20.88
CA ILE A 282 -2.28 -27.09 20.77
C ILE A 282 -2.69 -27.30 19.29
N THR A 283 -1.82 -26.98 18.35
CA THR A 283 -2.12 -27.00 16.92
C THR A 283 -1.22 -27.96 16.17
N GLU A 284 -1.25 -27.93 14.87
CA GLU A 284 -0.36 -28.69 13.99
C GLU A 284 1.11 -28.22 14.03
N ILE A 285 1.44 -27.18 14.78
CA ILE A 285 2.81 -26.67 14.97
C ILE A 285 3.73 -27.72 15.56
N PRO A 286 3.38 -28.48 16.65
CA PRO A 286 4.21 -29.57 17.17
C PRO A 286 4.55 -30.59 16.10
N ASP A 287 3.56 -31.08 15.38
CA ASP A 287 3.75 -32.12 14.36
C ASP A 287 4.67 -31.64 13.24
N TYR A 288 4.59 -30.36 12.89
CA TYR A 288 5.50 -29.74 11.92
C TYR A 288 6.93 -29.64 12.46
N ILE A 289 7.12 -29.11 13.67
CA ILE A 289 8.45 -28.98 14.30
C ILE A 289 9.09 -30.36 14.42
N LEU A 290 8.37 -31.37 14.92
CA LEU A 290 8.89 -32.73 15.07
C LEU A 290 9.21 -33.38 13.72
N SER A 291 8.50 -33.00 12.64
CA SER A 291 8.79 -33.49 11.27
C SER A 291 10.07 -32.94 10.67
N LEU A 292 10.58 -31.80 11.16
CA LEU A 292 11.84 -31.19 10.69
C LEU A 292 13.10 -31.94 11.16
N GLY A 293 12.94 -32.96 12.02
CA GLY A 293 14.03 -33.81 12.49
C GLY A 293 14.80 -33.29 13.70
N LYS A 294 15.75 -34.06 14.17
CA LYS A 294 16.38 -34.04 15.48
C LYS A 294 17.19 -32.80 15.91
N ASN A 295 17.15 -31.71 15.22
CA ASN A 295 17.92 -30.50 15.53
C ASN A 295 17.06 -29.44 16.26
N LEU A 296 16.31 -29.88 17.26
CA LEU A 296 15.55 -28.99 18.15
C LEU A 296 16.32 -28.66 19.44
N VAL A 297 17.62 -28.50 19.36
CA VAL A 297 18.41 -27.97 20.48
C VAL A 297 19.40 -26.97 19.96
#